data_8e4bead2253ac2c3cb46fa08a8f1b26f
#
_entry.id   8e4bead2253ac2c3cb46fa08a8f1b26f
#
_cell.length_a   1.000
_cell.length_b   1.000
_cell.length_c   1.000
_cell.angle_alpha   90.00
_cell.angle_beta   90.00
_cell.angle_gamma   90.00
#
_symmetry.space_group_name_H-M   'P 1'
#
loop_
_entity.id
_entity.type
_entity.pdbx_description
1 polymer ?
#
loop_
_entity_poly.entity_id
_entity_poly.type
_entity_poly.pdbx_seq_one_letter_code
_entity_poly.pdbx_strand_id
1 'polypeptide(L)'
;MLPVLERLHPYQWIAQGQQDVLLERLLGQLRPILAAFAPRPVRYRSLDIRTSEFAQLMGAPPVEANPMLGIRGTFSYGQQPSFFQLELQLLRRLQEEGYHNVQLLLPFVRTVAEFTDCQAQVQAIGLDQQPDFELWIMAEVPSVLFLLPDYVAAGVQ
;
A
#
# COMPACT_ATOMS: atom_id res chain seq x y z
N MET A 1 -5.13 9.83 -6.04
CA MET A 1 -6.06 8.67 -6.02
C MET A 1 -7.53 9.04 -6.26
N LEU A 2 -8.12 10.05 -5.62
CA LEU A 2 -9.55 10.41 -5.77
C LEU A 2 -10.04 10.46 -7.25
N PRO A 3 -9.32 11.07 -8.21
CA PRO A 3 -9.77 11.08 -9.61
C PRO A 3 -9.88 9.69 -10.25
N VAL A 4 -9.09 8.72 -9.76
CA VAL A 4 -9.10 7.33 -10.25
C VAL A 4 -10.31 6.57 -9.72
N LEU A 5 -10.68 6.84 -8.48
CA LEU A 5 -11.78 6.18 -7.78
C LEU A 5 -13.16 6.65 -8.26
N GLU A 6 -13.22 7.81 -8.95
CA GLU A 6 -14.47 8.46 -9.32
C GLU A 6 -15.36 8.71 -8.08
N ARG A 7 -16.43 7.90 -7.90
CA ARG A 7 -17.33 8.00 -6.76
C ARG A 7 -17.44 6.71 -5.95
N LEU A 8 -16.61 5.70 -6.28
CA LEU A 8 -16.62 4.40 -5.62
C LEU A 8 -15.48 4.30 -4.60
N HIS A 9 -15.80 3.75 -3.43
CA HIS A 9 -14.77 3.40 -2.46
C HIS A 9 -13.84 2.29 -3.01
N PRO A 10 -12.53 2.26 -2.69
CA PRO A 10 -11.60 1.25 -3.20
C PRO A 10 -12.09 -0.19 -3.04
N TYR A 11 -12.64 -0.55 -1.90
CA TYR A 11 -13.18 -1.88 -1.66
C TYR A 11 -14.41 -2.21 -2.52
N GLN A 12 -15.18 -1.18 -2.92
CA GLN A 12 -16.34 -1.37 -3.76
C GLN A 12 -15.96 -1.72 -5.20
N TRP A 13 -14.85 -1.17 -5.71
CA TRP A 13 -14.31 -1.58 -7.01
C TRP A 13 -14.03 -3.08 -7.06
N ILE A 14 -13.43 -3.60 -5.98
CA ILE A 14 -13.10 -5.03 -5.86
C ILE A 14 -14.37 -5.87 -5.69
N ALA A 15 -15.30 -5.45 -4.83
CA ALA A 15 -16.55 -6.16 -4.59
C ALA A 15 -17.42 -6.28 -5.85
N GLN A 16 -17.30 -5.34 -6.79
CA GLN A 16 -17.98 -5.36 -8.08
C GLN A 16 -17.21 -6.12 -9.18
N GLY A 17 -16.08 -6.75 -8.86
CA GLY A 17 -15.26 -7.45 -9.84
C GLY A 17 -14.55 -6.54 -10.85
N GLN A 18 -14.37 -5.25 -10.49
CA GLN A 18 -13.76 -4.24 -11.36
C GLN A 18 -12.30 -3.93 -10.99
N GLN A 19 -11.65 -4.84 -10.27
CA GLN A 19 -10.26 -4.68 -9.83
C GLN A 19 -9.29 -4.46 -11.01
N ASP A 20 -9.51 -5.13 -12.15
CA ASP A 20 -8.62 -5.00 -13.32
C ASP A 20 -8.71 -3.60 -13.94
N VAL A 21 -9.92 -3.03 -13.98
CA VAL A 21 -10.13 -1.66 -14.47
C VAL A 21 -9.44 -0.66 -13.54
N LEU A 22 -9.55 -0.85 -12.23
CA LEU A 22 -8.87 0.00 -11.26
C LEU A 22 -7.35 -0.14 -11.35
N LEU A 23 -6.86 -1.37 -11.51
CA LEU A 23 -5.44 -1.67 -11.70
C LEU A 23 -4.86 -0.91 -12.91
N GLU A 24 -5.49 -1.01 -14.08
CA GLU A 24 -5.03 -0.31 -15.30
C GLU A 24 -5.06 1.21 -15.14
N ARG A 25 -6.04 1.76 -14.44
CA ARG A 25 -6.09 3.21 -14.16
C ARG A 25 -4.91 3.65 -13.28
N LEU A 26 -4.57 2.87 -12.24
CA LEU A 26 -3.44 3.14 -11.35
C LEU A 26 -2.11 3.01 -12.10
N LEU A 27 -1.95 1.97 -12.92
CA LEU A 27 -0.79 1.79 -13.81
C LEU A 27 -0.60 3.00 -14.73
N GLY A 28 -1.68 3.48 -15.36
CA GLY A 28 -1.65 4.65 -16.23
C GLY A 28 -1.17 5.93 -15.54
N GLN A 29 -1.36 6.05 -14.22
CA GLN A 29 -0.84 7.18 -13.45
C GLN A 29 0.62 7.01 -13.02
N LEU A 30 1.03 5.79 -12.68
CA LEU A 30 2.36 5.53 -12.14
C LEU A 30 3.44 5.43 -13.23
N ARG A 31 3.13 4.84 -14.38
CA ARG A 31 4.08 4.70 -15.51
C ARG A 31 4.82 6.00 -15.87
N PRO A 32 4.13 7.13 -16.11
CA PRO A 32 4.82 8.38 -16.46
C PRO A 32 5.68 8.93 -15.32
N ILE A 33 5.28 8.70 -14.06
CA ILE A 33 6.06 9.12 -12.89
C ILE A 33 7.35 8.31 -12.81
N LEU A 34 7.24 6.98 -12.88
CA LEU A 34 8.39 6.09 -12.81
C LEU A 34 9.38 6.35 -13.96
N ALA A 35 8.87 6.52 -15.18
CA ALA A 35 9.69 6.85 -16.34
C ALA A 35 10.43 8.19 -16.18
N ALA A 36 9.74 9.23 -15.67
CA ALA A 36 10.34 10.55 -15.48
C ALA A 36 11.42 10.57 -14.38
N PHE A 37 11.31 9.70 -13.37
CA PHE A 37 12.27 9.64 -12.29
C PHE A 37 13.41 8.64 -12.52
N ALA A 38 13.29 7.71 -13.48
CA ALA A 38 14.31 6.70 -13.73
C ALA A 38 15.70 7.34 -13.98
N PRO A 39 16.80 6.77 -13.43
CA PRO A 39 16.86 5.55 -12.60
C PRO A 39 16.64 5.79 -11.09
N ARG A 40 16.26 7.01 -10.68
CA ARG A 40 16.08 7.36 -9.26
C ARG A 40 14.89 6.59 -8.66
N PRO A 41 14.98 6.09 -7.42
CA PRO A 41 13.91 5.35 -6.79
C PRO A 41 12.67 6.22 -6.55
N VAL A 42 11.50 5.60 -6.74
CA VAL A 42 10.19 6.17 -6.43
C VAL A 42 9.54 5.28 -5.39
N ARG A 43 9.27 5.84 -4.20
CA ARG A 43 8.60 5.12 -3.13
C ARG A 43 7.09 5.28 -3.27
N TYR A 44 6.44 4.20 -3.66
CA TYR A 44 4.98 4.10 -3.66
C TYR A 44 4.51 3.88 -2.22
N ARG A 45 3.78 4.85 -1.67
CA ARG A 45 3.14 4.67 -0.35
C ARG A 45 1.82 3.95 -0.54
N SER A 46 1.69 2.75 0.06
CA SER A 46 0.43 2.01 0.07
C SER A 46 -0.69 2.80 0.75
N LEU A 47 -1.92 2.45 0.43
CA LEU A 47 -3.10 3.22 0.82
C LEU A 47 -3.28 3.23 2.35
N ASP A 48 -3.42 4.41 2.90
CA ASP A 48 -3.78 4.65 4.30
C ASP A 48 -5.03 5.51 4.34
N ILE A 49 -6.19 4.87 4.40
CA ILE A 49 -7.49 5.54 4.40
C ILE A 49 -8.12 5.42 5.77
N ARG A 50 -8.43 6.57 6.38
CA ARG A 50 -9.32 6.62 7.53
C ARG A 50 -10.78 6.53 7.07
N THR A 51 -11.63 5.89 7.86
CA THR A 51 -13.06 5.74 7.52
C THR A 51 -13.77 7.07 7.30
N SER A 52 -13.27 8.19 7.88
CA SER A 52 -13.81 9.53 7.67
C SER A 52 -13.40 10.20 6.35
N GLU A 53 -12.28 9.80 5.73
CA GLU A 53 -11.73 10.50 4.55
C GLU A 53 -12.50 10.24 3.27
N PHE A 54 -13.04 9.05 3.10
CA PHE A 54 -13.79 8.65 1.92
C PHE A 54 -15.24 8.29 2.23
N ALA A 55 -15.77 8.82 3.35
CA ALA A 55 -17.12 8.53 3.81
C ALA A 55 -18.22 8.91 2.78
N GLN A 56 -17.93 9.87 1.88
CA GLN A 56 -18.86 10.28 0.83
C GLN A 56 -18.80 9.37 -0.43
N LEU A 57 -17.84 8.46 -0.50
CA LEU A 57 -17.77 7.54 -1.64
C LEU A 57 -18.79 6.41 -1.49
N MET A 58 -19.36 6.00 -2.61
CA MET A 58 -20.33 4.90 -2.63
C MET A 58 -19.66 3.60 -2.17
N GLY A 59 -20.28 2.92 -1.21
CA GLY A 59 -19.75 1.69 -0.62
C GLY A 59 -18.69 1.93 0.47
N ALA A 60 -18.55 3.17 0.96
CA ALA A 60 -17.70 3.45 2.10
C ALA A 60 -18.20 2.75 3.37
N PRO A 61 -17.31 2.23 4.22
CA PRO A 61 -17.69 1.68 5.52
C PRO A 61 -18.23 2.80 6.44
N PRO A 62 -18.98 2.43 7.49
CA PRO A 62 -19.37 3.38 8.53
C PRO A 62 -18.16 4.08 9.15
N VAL A 63 -18.31 5.37 9.45
CA VAL A 63 -17.25 6.13 10.12
C VAL A 63 -17.10 5.64 11.55
N GLU A 64 -15.88 5.29 11.94
CA GLU A 64 -15.55 4.88 13.31
C GLU A 64 -15.64 6.05 14.28
N ALA A 65 -15.83 5.77 15.57
CA ALA A 65 -15.85 6.78 16.63
C ALA A 65 -14.52 7.55 16.72
N ASN A 66 -13.40 6.89 16.46
CA ASN A 66 -12.08 7.51 16.35
C ASN A 66 -11.32 6.99 15.13
N PRO A 67 -11.54 7.57 13.94
CA PRO A 67 -10.88 7.11 12.70
C PRO A 67 -9.37 7.26 12.72
N MET A 68 -8.81 8.12 13.58
CA MET A 68 -7.36 8.30 13.69
C MET A 68 -6.66 7.07 14.26
N LEU A 69 -7.29 6.37 15.20
CA LEU A 69 -6.78 5.18 15.89
C LEU A 69 -7.43 3.88 15.38
N GLY A 70 -8.34 3.99 14.43
CA GLY A 70 -9.15 2.88 13.94
C GLY A 70 -8.46 2.00 12.88
N ILE A 71 -9.28 1.45 12.00
CA ILE A 71 -8.86 0.54 10.92
C ILE A 71 -8.23 1.38 9.80
N ARG A 72 -6.90 1.47 9.81
CA ARG A 72 -6.09 2.18 8.81
C ARG A 72 -4.68 1.60 8.71
N GLY A 73 -3.91 2.00 7.68
CA GLY A 73 -2.54 1.56 7.45
C GLY A 73 -2.43 0.03 7.44
N THR A 74 -1.32 -0.50 7.92
CA THR A 74 -1.03 -1.95 7.91
C THR A 74 -2.05 -2.80 8.66
N PHE A 75 -2.67 -2.28 9.72
CA PHE A 75 -3.76 -2.97 10.41
C PHE A 75 -4.97 -3.23 9.49
N SER A 76 -5.31 -2.28 8.61
CA SER A 76 -6.40 -2.47 7.65
C SER A 76 -6.10 -3.57 6.62
N TYR A 77 -4.83 -3.79 6.28
CA TYR A 77 -4.44 -4.83 5.32
C TYR A 77 -4.63 -6.24 5.89
N GLY A 78 -4.45 -6.40 7.21
CA GLY A 78 -4.77 -7.65 7.90
C GLY A 78 -6.28 -7.92 8.00
N GLN A 79 -7.10 -6.87 8.17
CA GLN A 79 -8.56 -7.00 8.27
C GLN A 79 -9.26 -7.16 6.91
N GLN A 80 -8.79 -6.42 5.89
CA GLN A 80 -9.35 -6.40 4.54
C GLN A 80 -8.22 -6.38 3.49
N PRO A 81 -7.57 -7.51 3.21
CA PRO A 81 -6.35 -7.57 2.42
C PRO A 81 -6.54 -7.25 0.94
N SER A 82 -7.76 -7.31 0.43
CA SER A 82 -8.03 -7.28 -1.00
C SER A 82 -7.47 -6.06 -1.74
N PHE A 83 -7.52 -4.87 -1.12
CA PHE A 83 -6.98 -3.67 -1.74
C PHE A 83 -5.45 -3.63 -1.68
N PHE A 84 -4.85 -4.02 -0.56
CA PHE A 84 -3.39 -4.12 -0.46
C PHE A 84 -2.83 -5.16 -1.44
N GLN A 85 -3.51 -6.30 -1.62
CA GLN A 85 -3.15 -7.28 -2.65
C GLN A 85 -3.22 -6.69 -4.06
N LEU A 86 -4.21 -5.82 -4.35
CA LEU A 86 -4.27 -5.10 -5.62
C LEU A 86 -3.07 -4.15 -5.80
N GLU A 87 -2.66 -3.45 -4.73
CA GLU A 87 -1.47 -2.59 -4.76
C GLU A 87 -0.19 -3.40 -4.99
N LEU A 88 -0.07 -4.57 -4.37
CA LEU A 88 1.07 -5.46 -4.64
C LEU A 88 1.09 -5.95 -6.08
N GLN A 89 -0.06 -6.34 -6.65
CA GLN A 89 -0.18 -6.69 -8.06
C GLN A 89 0.18 -5.52 -8.98
N LEU A 90 -0.21 -4.30 -8.63
CA LEU A 90 0.17 -3.08 -9.33
C LEU A 90 1.70 -2.93 -9.41
N LEU A 91 2.39 -3.07 -8.28
CA LEU A 91 3.84 -2.95 -8.21
C LEU A 91 4.54 -4.09 -8.97
N ARG A 92 4.03 -5.31 -8.83
CA ARG A 92 4.55 -6.47 -9.57
C ARG A 92 4.44 -6.27 -11.08
N ARG A 93 3.29 -5.79 -11.56
CA ARG A 93 3.08 -5.48 -12.97
C ARG A 93 4.04 -4.41 -13.49
N LEU A 94 4.28 -3.35 -12.70
CA LEU A 94 5.25 -2.32 -13.06
C LEU A 94 6.67 -2.88 -13.17
N GLN A 95 7.09 -3.78 -12.27
CA GLN A 95 8.38 -4.46 -12.36
C GLN A 95 8.48 -5.33 -13.62
N GLU A 96 7.43 -6.07 -13.97
CA GLU A 96 7.35 -6.89 -15.20
C GLU A 96 7.41 -6.04 -16.48
N GLU A 97 6.94 -4.79 -16.41
CA GLU A 97 7.04 -3.81 -17.50
C GLU A 97 8.41 -3.11 -17.56
N GLY A 98 9.34 -3.45 -16.63
CA GLY A 98 10.71 -2.91 -16.61
C GLY A 98 10.91 -1.68 -15.71
N TYR A 99 9.90 -1.27 -14.91
CA TYR A 99 10.06 -0.20 -13.94
C TYR A 99 10.65 -0.73 -12.62
N HIS A 100 11.98 -0.93 -12.61
CA HIS A 100 12.68 -1.46 -11.43
C HIS A 100 12.96 -0.41 -10.35
N ASN A 101 12.67 0.86 -10.62
CA ASN A 101 12.87 1.96 -9.70
C ASN A 101 11.69 2.19 -8.73
N VAL A 102 10.67 1.33 -8.73
CA VAL A 102 9.56 1.39 -7.79
C VAL A 102 9.87 0.63 -6.51
N GLN A 103 9.62 1.27 -5.36
CA GLN A 103 9.79 0.71 -4.02
C GLN A 103 8.48 0.85 -3.24
N LEU A 104 8.30 0.07 -2.18
CA LEU A 104 7.09 0.11 -1.35
C LEU A 104 7.36 0.77 0.00
N LEU A 105 6.51 1.73 0.38
CA LEU A 105 6.51 2.40 1.67
C LEU A 105 5.18 2.10 2.40
N LEU A 106 5.27 1.45 3.56
CA LEU A 106 4.12 1.10 4.40
C LEU A 106 3.82 2.24 5.39
N PRO A 107 2.60 2.80 5.36
CA PRO A 107 2.16 3.81 6.32
C PRO A 107 1.62 3.18 7.60
N PHE A 108 1.71 3.92 8.68
CA PHE A 108 1.04 3.67 9.96
C PHE A 108 1.25 2.25 10.52
N VAL A 109 2.49 1.79 10.48
CA VAL A 109 2.90 0.47 11.02
C VAL A 109 2.99 0.56 12.54
N ARG A 110 2.12 -0.15 13.25
CA ARG A 110 2.01 -0.08 14.73
C ARG A 110 2.90 -1.09 15.44
N THR A 111 3.09 -2.25 14.84
CA THR A 111 3.84 -3.37 15.43
C THR A 111 4.75 -4.03 14.41
N VAL A 112 5.80 -4.70 14.92
CA VAL A 112 6.70 -5.51 14.07
C VAL A 112 5.93 -6.65 13.40
N ALA A 113 4.92 -7.22 14.07
CA ALA A 113 4.07 -8.27 13.50
C ALA A 113 3.30 -7.78 12.26
N GLU A 114 2.70 -6.57 12.31
CA GLU A 114 2.05 -5.98 11.13
C GLU A 114 3.03 -5.79 9.96
N PHE A 115 4.28 -5.41 10.24
CA PHE A 115 5.32 -5.30 9.22
C PHE A 115 5.64 -6.68 8.61
N THR A 116 5.90 -7.70 9.44
CA THR A 116 6.23 -9.04 8.96
C THR A 116 5.10 -9.69 8.17
N ASP A 117 3.85 -9.43 8.54
CA ASP A 117 2.67 -9.88 7.76
C ASP A 117 2.62 -9.23 6.37
N CYS A 118 2.91 -7.93 6.28
CA CYS A 118 3.02 -7.24 4.99
C CYS A 118 4.21 -7.76 4.17
N GLN A 119 5.37 -7.98 4.82
CA GLN A 119 6.57 -8.53 4.18
C GLN A 119 6.30 -9.93 3.60
N ALA A 120 5.58 -10.79 4.32
CA ALA A 120 5.20 -12.10 3.82
C ALA A 120 4.32 -12.01 2.55
N GLN A 121 3.40 -11.05 2.47
CA GLN A 121 2.60 -10.81 1.27
C GLN A 121 3.44 -10.29 0.10
N VAL A 122 4.41 -9.42 0.35
CA VAL A 122 5.39 -8.93 -0.64
C VAL A 122 6.20 -10.09 -1.22
N GLN A 123 6.68 -10.99 -0.35
CA GLN A 123 7.43 -12.19 -0.74
C GLN A 123 6.56 -13.18 -1.54
N ALA A 124 5.32 -13.38 -1.12
CA ALA A 124 4.40 -14.29 -1.77
C ALA A 124 4.11 -13.92 -3.24
N ILE A 125 4.13 -12.62 -3.57
CA ILE A 125 3.96 -12.15 -4.96
C ILE A 125 5.30 -11.98 -5.71
N GLY A 126 6.43 -12.16 -5.02
CA GLY A 126 7.77 -12.10 -5.60
C GLY A 126 8.28 -10.69 -5.91
N LEU A 127 7.80 -9.66 -5.23
CA LEU A 127 8.29 -8.29 -5.40
C LEU A 127 9.75 -8.13 -4.95
N ASP A 128 10.14 -8.84 -3.89
CA ASP A 128 11.48 -8.86 -3.30
C ASP A 128 12.52 -9.62 -4.15
N GLN A 129 12.11 -10.27 -5.22
CA GLN A 129 13.02 -10.93 -6.15
C GLN A 129 13.81 -9.94 -7.03
N GLN A 130 13.37 -8.67 -7.09
CA GLN A 130 14.13 -7.61 -7.74
C GLN A 130 15.25 -7.12 -6.80
N PRO A 131 16.53 -7.13 -7.25
CA PRO A 131 17.68 -6.83 -6.37
C PRO A 131 17.63 -5.46 -5.69
N ASP A 132 17.03 -4.48 -6.34
CA ASP A 132 16.96 -3.10 -5.85
C ASP A 132 15.61 -2.78 -5.18
N PHE A 133 14.75 -3.79 -4.96
CA PHE A 133 13.47 -3.55 -4.28
C PHE A 133 13.68 -3.38 -2.78
N GLU A 134 13.15 -2.28 -2.25
CA GLU A 134 13.21 -1.95 -0.82
C GLU A 134 11.81 -1.82 -0.25
N LEU A 135 11.64 -2.35 0.97
CA LEU A 135 10.40 -2.27 1.76
C LEU A 135 10.62 -1.33 2.95
N TRP A 136 10.02 -0.16 2.87
CA TRP A 136 10.12 0.92 3.85
C TRP A 136 8.91 0.99 4.76
N ILE A 137 9.09 1.59 5.94
CA ILE A 137 7.99 2.01 6.83
C ILE A 137 8.04 3.51 7.09
N MET A 138 6.89 4.10 7.41
CA MET A 138 6.84 5.46 7.94
C MET A 138 7.04 5.44 9.46
N ALA A 139 8.05 6.14 9.96
CA ALA A 139 8.30 6.31 11.40
C ALA A 139 7.35 7.37 12.00
N GLU A 140 6.06 7.13 11.94
CA GLU A 140 5.01 8.08 12.33
C GLU A 140 4.17 7.62 13.54
N VAL A 141 4.43 6.42 14.04
CA VAL A 141 3.78 5.87 15.23
C VAL A 141 4.82 5.75 16.35
N PRO A 142 4.51 6.14 17.59
CA PRO A 142 5.50 6.14 18.69
C PRO A 142 6.17 4.78 18.94
N SER A 143 5.47 3.67 18.69
CA SER A 143 6.04 2.33 18.83
C SER A 143 7.29 2.08 17.98
N VAL A 144 7.41 2.72 16.81
CA VAL A 144 8.58 2.59 15.94
C VAL A 144 9.86 3.07 16.66
N LEU A 145 9.77 4.15 17.44
CA LEU A 145 10.93 4.67 18.18
C LEU A 145 11.42 3.71 19.26
N PHE A 146 10.49 3.01 19.92
CA PHE A 146 10.83 2.07 21.00
C PHE A 146 11.24 0.69 20.48
N LEU A 147 10.71 0.27 19.32
CA LEU A 147 10.95 -1.04 18.73
C LEU A 147 11.86 -0.97 17.49
N LEU A 148 12.59 0.13 17.32
CA LEU A 148 13.46 0.33 16.15
C LEU A 148 14.43 -0.84 15.91
N PRO A 149 15.14 -1.37 16.95
CA PRO A 149 16.01 -2.54 16.75
C PRO A 149 15.26 -3.77 16.20
N ASP A 150 14.04 -3.98 16.66
CA ASP A 150 13.22 -5.13 16.23
C ASP A 150 12.75 -4.97 14.76
N TYR A 151 12.40 -3.74 14.35
CA TYR A 151 12.08 -3.44 12.96
C TYR A 151 13.29 -3.64 12.03
N VAL A 152 14.48 -3.18 12.46
CA VAL A 152 15.73 -3.39 11.71
C VAL A 152 16.04 -4.88 11.61
N ALA A 153 15.89 -5.63 12.69
CA ALA A 153 16.10 -7.08 12.70
C ALA A 153 15.08 -7.81 11.80
N ALA A 154 13.87 -7.27 11.66
CA ALA A 154 12.84 -7.78 10.74
C ALA A 154 13.10 -7.43 9.26
N GLY A 155 14.10 -6.57 8.96
CA GLY A 155 14.51 -6.24 7.59
C GLY A 155 13.92 -4.96 7.02
N VAL A 156 13.52 -4.01 7.84
CA VAL A 156 13.16 -2.65 7.38
C VAL A 156 14.40 -1.95 6.85
N GLN A 157 14.28 -1.32 5.66
CA GLN A 157 15.29 -0.44 5.08
C GLN A 157 15.14 1.01 5.52
#